data_6b4fcaf93eee60b5f9ea64240d0124fe
#
_entry.id   6b4fcaf93eee60b5f9ea64240d0124fe
#
_cell.length_a   1.000
_cell.length_b   1.000
_cell.length_c   1.000
_cell.angle_alpha   90.00
_cell.angle_beta   90.00
_cell.angle_gamma   90.00
#
_symmetry.space_group_name_H-M   'P 1'
#
loop_
_entity.id
_entity.type
_entity.pdbx_description
1 polymer ?
#
loop_
_entity_poly.entity_id
_entity_poly.type
_entity_poly.pdbx_seq_one_letter_code
_entity_poly.pdbx_strand_id
1 'polypeptide(L)'
;AVGSGAPAFCEYICPVGTLEGGIPLLSTHPELRRVIGTLFSVKMVILVITLVGCLSICRFFCKVMCPLGAIYGLLNKVSLFRMDVNMGKCIHCGKCTHVCPMDVDPVKTPDSAECIRCGKCVSACPKKALKLGMR
;
A
#
# COMPACT_ATOMS: atom_id res chain seq x y z
N ALA A 1 21.14 -5.77 -19.59
CA ALA A 1 19.77 -5.53 -19.10
C ALA A 1 19.52 -4.06 -18.69
N VAL A 2 20.53 -3.21 -18.60
CA VAL A 2 20.41 -1.78 -18.21
C VAL A 2 20.07 -0.87 -19.40
N GLY A 3 19.93 -1.42 -20.60
CA GLY A 3 19.75 -0.65 -21.84
C GLY A 3 18.31 -0.48 -22.34
N SER A 4 17.31 -1.12 -21.72
CA SER A 4 15.92 -1.09 -22.22
C SER A 4 15.04 0.02 -21.63
N GLY A 5 15.57 0.87 -20.75
CA GLY A 5 14.79 1.96 -20.12
C GLY A 5 13.64 1.52 -19.21
N ALA A 6 13.37 0.23 -19.09
CA ALA A 6 12.35 -0.30 -18.21
C ALA A 6 12.89 -0.37 -16.75
N PRO A 7 12.10 0.07 -15.77
CA PRO A 7 12.52 -0.01 -14.37
C PRO A 7 12.67 -1.48 -13.96
N ALA A 8 13.87 -1.87 -13.52
CA ALA A 8 14.24 -3.25 -13.18
C ALA A 8 13.26 -3.90 -12.16
N PHE A 9 12.71 -3.11 -11.25
CA PHE A 9 11.70 -3.60 -10.31
C PHE A 9 10.44 -4.13 -11.01
N CYS A 10 9.93 -3.39 -12.01
CA CYS A 10 8.74 -3.81 -12.77
C CYS A 10 9.02 -5.04 -13.63
N GLU A 11 10.23 -5.14 -14.17
CA GLU A 11 10.64 -6.25 -15.03
C GLU A 11 10.86 -7.56 -14.25
N TYR A 12 11.46 -7.49 -13.05
CA TYR A 12 11.93 -8.70 -12.35
C TYR A 12 11.05 -9.10 -11.14
N ILE A 13 10.44 -8.16 -10.46
CA ILE A 13 9.83 -8.41 -9.14
C ILE A 13 8.32 -8.11 -9.14
N CYS A 14 7.86 -7.11 -9.90
CA CYS A 14 6.49 -6.62 -9.78
C CYS A 14 5.44 -7.67 -10.20
N PRO A 15 4.55 -8.11 -9.28
CA PRO A 15 3.51 -9.10 -9.61
C PRO A 15 2.42 -8.53 -10.52
N VAL A 16 2.21 -7.21 -10.54
CA VAL A 16 1.21 -6.54 -11.39
C VAL A 16 1.58 -6.71 -12.87
N GLY A 17 2.86 -6.56 -13.23
CA GLY A 17 3.31 -6.79 -14.60
C GLY A 17 3.13 -8.23 -15.06
N THR A 18 3.18 -9.20 -14.15
CA THR A 18 2.91 -10.61 -14.47
C THR A 18 1.41 -10.85 -14.68
N LEU A 19 0.57 -10.21 -13.87
CA LEU A 19 -0.89 -10.34 -13.96
C LEU A 19 -1.45 -9.68 -15.22
N GLU A 20 -1.04 -8.44 -15.52
CA GLU A 20 -1.58 -7.66 -16.63
C GLU A 20 -0.92 -7.99 -17.98
N GLY A 21 0.37 -8.28 -17.98
CA GLY A 21 1.12 -8.54 -19.21
C GLY A 21 1.41 -10.01 -19.44
N GLY A 22 1.94 -10.71 -18.44
CA GLY A 22 2.43 -12.08 -18.58
C GLY A 22 1.32 -13.09 -18.86
N ILE A 23 0.23 -13.04 -18.09
CA ILE A 23 -0.88 -14.01 -18.23
C ILE A 23 -1.65 -13.83 -19.55
N PRO A 24 -2.09 -12.62 -19.93
CA PRO A 24 -2.76 -12.41 -21.22
C PRO A 24 -1.87 -12.77 -22.42
N LEU A 25 -0.59 -12.39 -22.38
CA LEU A 25 0.34 -12.70 -23.47
C LEU A 25 0.52 -14.21 -23.67
N LEU A 26 0.61 -14.98 -22.59
CA LEU A 26 0.71 -16.44 -22.64
C LEU A 26 -0.57 -17.13 -23.11
N SER A 27 -1.72 -16.50 -22.91
CA SER A 27 -3.01 -17.03 -23.38
C SER A 27 -3.17 -16.81 -24.89
N THR A 28 -2.69 -15.69 -25.42
CA THR A 28 -2.80 -15.33 -26.84
C THR A 28 -1.72 -15.95 -27.72
N HIS A 29 -0.53 -16.20 -27.15
CA HIS A 29 0.63 -16.73 -27.89
C HIS A 29 1.18 -18.01 -27.26
N PRO A 30 0.63 -19.19 -27.60
CA PRO A 30 1.04 -20.48 -27.02
C PRO A 30 2.52 -20.82 -27.30
N GLU A 31 3.09 -20.29 -28.36
CA GLU A 31 4.51 -20.48 -28.71
C GLU A 31 5.45 -19.94 -27.60
N LEU A 32 5.07 -18.85 -26.93
CA LEU A 32 5.84 -18.27 -25.84
C LEU A 32 5.94 -19.19 -24.61
N ARG A 33 5.03 -20.16 -24.47
CA ARG A 33 5.10 -21.16 -23.39
C ARG A 33 6.36 -22.00 -23.41
N ARG A 34 6.96 -22.19 -24.57
CA ARG A 34 8.23 -22.95 -24.72
C ARG A 34 9.44 -22.17 -24.24
N VAL A 35 9.33 -20.85 -24.17
CA VAL A 35 10.43 -19.95 -23.75
C VAL A 35 10.29 -19.54 -22.28
N ILE A 36 9.31 -20.09 -21.56
CA ILE A 36 9.11 -19.81 -20.14
C ILE A 36 10.31 -20.32 -19.35
N GLY A 37 11.13 -19.38 -18.86
CA GLY A 37 12.29 -19.67 -18.03
C GLY A 37 11.94 -19.66 -16.52
N THR A 38 12.94 -20.01 -15.72
CA THR A 38 12.88 -19.99 -14.24
C THR A 38 12.38 -18.66 -13.68
N LEU A 39 12.69 -17.54 -14.35
CA LEU A 39 12.27 -16.20 -13.94
C LEU A 39 10.75 -16.05 -13.90
N PHE A 40 10.03 -16.64 -14.86
CA PHE A 40 8.56 -16.60 -14.86
C PHE A 40 7.98 -17.40 -13.69
N SER A 41 8.56 -18.57 -13.38
CA SER A 41 8.13 -19.37 -12.23
C SER A 41 8.32 -18.62 -10.92
N VAL A 42 9.44 -17.92 -10.74
CA VAL A 42 9.69 -17.08 -9.55
C VAL A 42 8.64 -15.96 -9.46
N LYS A 43 8.31 -15.31 -10.56
CA LYS A 43 7.27 -14.25 -10.59
C LYS A 43 5.88 -14.80 -10.25
N MET A 44 5.55 -16.00 -10.69
CA MET A 44 4.28 -16.66 -10.35
C MET A 44 4.20 -16.96 -8.84
N VAL A 45 5.29 -17.42 -8.24
CA VAL A 45 5.35 -17.65 -6.79
C VAL A 45 5.17 -16.32 -6.02
N ILE A 46 5.85 -15.25 -6.42
CA ILE A 46 5.70 -13.93 -5.83
C ILE A 46 4.26 -13.43 -5.97
N LEU A 47 3.63 -13.62 -7.13
CA LEU A 47 2.24 -13.26 -7.38
C LEU A 47 1.29 -13.99 -6.42
N VAL A 48 1.43 -15.31 -6.26
CA VAL A 48 0.59 -16.10 -5.36
C VAL A 48 0.77 -15.66 -3.92
N ILE A 49 2.00 -15.47 -3.46
CA ILE A 49 2.30 -14.97 -2.09
C ILE A 49 1.65 -13.60 -1.88
N THR A 50 1.75 -12.71 -2.86
CA THR A 50 1.15 -11.37 -2.79
C THR A 50 -0.37 -11.44 -2.72
N LEU A 51 -1.01 -12.30 -3.51
CA LEU A 51 -2.48 -12.48 -3.48
C LEU A 51 -2.94 -13.01 -2.13
N VAL A 52 -2.28 -14.04 -1.59
CA VAL A 52 -2.59 -14.59 -0.26
C VAL A 52 -2.35 -13.52 0.83
N GLY A 53 -1.26 -12.78 0.74
CA GLY A 53 -0.98 -11.66 1.66
C GLY A 53 -2.04 -10.56 1.62
N CYS A 54 -2.57 -10.23 0.43
CA CYS A 54 -3.63 -9.24 0.27
C CYS A 54 -4.99 -9.69 0.85
N LEU A 55 -5.25 -10.99 0.93
CA LEU A 55 -6.43 -11.53 1.60
C LEU A 55 -6.32 -11.40 3.13
N SER A 56 -5.11 -11.51 3.68
CA SER A 56 -4.85 -11.48 5.12
C SER A 56 -4.61 -10.09 5.67
N ILE A 57 -3.97 -9.23 4.89
CA ILE A 57 -3.53 -7.88 5.32
C ILE A 57 -3.99 -6.84 4.29
N CYS A 58 -4.71 -5.82 4.76
CA CYS A 58 -5.12 -4.72 3.90
C CYS A 58 -3.90 -4.06 3.24
N ARG A 59 -3.88 -4.01 1.90
CA ARG A 59 -2.82 -3.39 1.09
C ARG A 59 -1.41 -3.97 1.34
N PHE A 60 -1.31 -5.27 1.56
CA PHE A 60 -0.05 -5.99 1.79
C PHE A 60 1.06 -5.59 0.81
N PHE A 61 0.78 -5.59 -0.49
CA PHE A 61 1.75 -5.22 -1.53
C PHE A 61 2.32 -3.81 -1.33
N CYS A 62 1.46 -2.82 -1.06
CA CYS A 62 1.88 -1.42 -0.90
C CYS A 62 2.71 -1.19 0.37
N LYS A 63 2.46 -1.99 1.43
CA LYS A 63 3.16 -1.86 2.71
C LYS A 63 4.52 -2.57 2.73
N VAL A 64 4.62 -3.72 2.07
CA VAL A 64 5.76 -4.63 2.24
C VAL A 64 6.68 -4.64 1.02
N MET A 65 6.12 -4.63 -0.19
CA MET A 65 6.90 -4.87 -1.41
C MET A 65 7.10 -3.63 -2.28
N CYS A 66 6.20 -2.65 -2.22
CA CYS A 66 6.25 -1.51 -3.12
C CYS A 66 7.28 -0.46 -2.66
N PRO A 67 8.37 -0.20 -3.41
CA PRO A 67 9.35 0.82 -3.05
C PRO A 67 8.74 2.23 -3.04
N LEU A 68 7.75 2.48 -3.90
CA LEU A 68 7.01 3.72 -3.93
C LEU A 68 6.20 3.94 -2.64
N GLY A 69 5.60 2.87 -2.09
CA GLY A 69 4.92 2.89 -0.80
C GLY A 69 5.86 3.26 0.35
N ALA A 70 7.08 2.73 0.33
CA ALA A 70 8.11 3.06 1.31
C ALA A 70 8.53 4.54 1.25
N ILE A 71 8.72 5.07 0.02
CA ILE A 71 9.06 6.49 -0.19
C ILE A 71 7.94 7.39 0.32
N TYR A 72 6.68 7.11 -0.02
CA TYR A 72 5.54 7.88 0.48
C TYR A 72 5.39 7.78 1.99
N GLY A 73 5.63 6.62 2.59
CA GLY A 73 5.62 6.44 4.04
C GLY A 73 6.68 7.30 4.73
N LEU A 74 7.87 7.38 4.15
CA LEU A 74 8.96 8.22 4.66
C LEU A 74 8.62 9.72 4.56
N LEU A 75 8.14 10.16 3.39
CA LEU A 75 7.71 11.55 3.16
C LEU A 75 6.53 11.93 4.05
N ASN A 76 5.68 10.97 4.41
CA ASN A 76 4.54 11.21 5.28
C ASN A 76 4.96 11.67 6.69
N LYS A 77 6.11 11.19 7.19
CA LYS A 77 6.67 11.63 8.48
C LYS A 77 7.15 13.10 8.46
N VAL A 78 7.63 13.57 7.31
CA VAL A 78 8.19 14.93 7.15
C VAL A 78 7.13 15.93 6.68
N SER A 79 5.96 15.47 6.30
CA SER A 79 4.90 16.31 5.75
C SER A 79 4.41 17.38 6.73
N LEU A 80 4.25 18.59 6.21
CA LEU A 80 3.69 19.74 6.93
C LEU A 80 2.20 19.57 7.26
N PHE A 81 1.48 18.78 6.47
CA PHE A 81 0.07 18.48 6.71
C PHE A 81 -0.05 17.29 7.65
N ARG A 82 -0.55 17.51 8.86
CA ARG A 82 -0.57 16.50 9.92
C ARG A 82 -1.97 16.32 10.50
N MET A 83 -2.14 15.21 11.22
CA MET A 83 -3.31 14.97 12.02
C MET A 83 -3.02 15.38 13.48
N ASP A 84 -3.80 16.34 13.98
CA ASP A 84 -3.75 16.75 15.38
C ASP A 84 -4.88 16.07 16.17
N VAL A 85 -4.53 15.52 17.32
CA VAL A 85 -5.45 14.86 18.25
C VAL A 85 -5.53 15.64 19.55
N ASN A 86 -6.70 16.19 19.84
CA ASN A 86 -6.95 16.83 21.12
C ASN A 86 -7.35 15.78 22.17
N MET A 87 -6.38 15.37 23.00
CA MET A 87 -6.58 14.36 24.03
C MET A 87 -7.62 14.76 25.07
N GLY A 88 -7.79 16.06 25.37
CA GLY A 88 -8.79 16.55 26.32
C GLY A 88 -10.24 16.39 25.87
N LYS A 89 -10.46 16.25 24.55
CA LYS A 89 -11.79 16.02 23.96
C LYS A 89 -12.02 14.56 23.57
N CYS A 90 -10.95 13.74 23.56
CA CYS A 90 -11.00 12.36 23.14
C CYS A 90 -11.60 11.47 24.25
N ILE A 91 -12.68 10.77 23.93
CA ILE A 91 -13.35 9.80 24.82
C ILE A 91 -12.90 8.35 24.58
N HIS A 92 -11.85 8.14 23.79
CA HIS A 92 -11.30 6.82 23.46
C HIS A 92 -12.33 5.78 22.95
N CYS A 93 -13.36 6.22 22.22
CA CYS A 93 -14.44 5.35 21.74
C CYS A 93 -14.07 4.40 20.58
N GLY A 94 -12.88 4.51 20.00
CA GLY A 94 -12.38 3.63 18.95
C GLY A 94 -13.01 3.81 17.54
N LYS A 95 -14.02 4.66 17.36
CA LYS A 95 -14.69 4.85 16.06
C LYS A 95 -13.74 5.28 14.94
N CYS A 96 -12.73 6.08 15.26
CA CYS A 96 -11.74 6.56 14.31
C CYS A 96 -10.90 5.42 13.73
N THR A 97 -10.54 4.41 14.53
CA THR A 97 -9.81 3.22 14.10
C THR A 97 -10.69 2.33 13.22
N HIS A 98 -11.94 2.08 13.61
CA HIS A 98 -12.89 1.27 12.84
C HIS A 98 -13.21 1.82 11.44
N VAL A 99 -13.26 3.14 11.29
CA VAL A 99 -13.55 3.80 10.00
C VAL A 99 -12.29 3.92 9.13
N CYS A 100 -11.11 3.65 9.69
CA CYS A 100 -9.86 3.82 8.99
C CYS A 100 -9.65 2.72 7.92
N PRO A 101 -9.58 3.06 6.61
CA PRO A 101 -9.34 2.07 5.56
C PRO A 101 -7.92 1.52 5.56
N MET A 102 -7.02 2.09 6.37
CA MET A 102 -5.62 1.68 6.50
C MET A 102 -5.33 0.93 7.79
N ASP A 103 -6.36 0.74 8.63
CA ASP A 103 -6.24 0.09 9.95
C ASP A 103 -5.19 0.78 10.84
N VAL A 104 -5.14 2.10 10.79
CA VAL A 104 -4.25 2.93 11.60
C VAL A 104 -5.06 3.51 12.76
N ASP A 105 -4.48 3.46 13.97
CA ASP A 105 -5.04 4.14 15.14
C ASP A 105 -4.52 5.58 15.21
N PRO A 106 -5.33 6.59 14.83
CA PRO A 106 -4.88 7.98 14.80
C PRO A 106 -4.65 8.55 16.21
N VAL A 107 -5.17 7.93 17.27
CA VAL A 107 -4.99 8.37 18.65
C VAL A 107 -3.62 7.96 19.18
N LYS A 108 -3.18 6.73 18.87
CA LYS A 108 -1.87 6.23 19.30
C LYS A 108 -0.73 6.70 18.38
N THR A 109 -0.99 6.73 17.08
CA THR A 109 0.03 7.05 16.07
C THR A 109 -0.51 8.10 15.08
N PRO A 110 -0.63 9.38 15.46
CA PRO A 110 -1.19 10.42 14.58
C PRO A 110 -0.34 10.65 13.32
N ASP A 111 0.98 10.47 13.42
CA ASP A 111 1.94 10.63 12.33
C ASP A 111 2.36 9.29 11.70
N SER A 112 1.48 8.30 11.67
CA SER A 112 1.78 7.01 11.05
C SER A 112 2.16 7.17 9.58
N ALA A 113 3.24 6.47 9.17
CA ALA A 113 3.68 6.41 7.78
C ALA A 113 2.61 5.85 6.82
N GLU A 114 1.70 5.04 7.34
CA GLU A 114 0.63 4.39 6.58
C GLU A 114 -0.63 5.25 6.45
N CYS A 115 -0.72 6.39 7.17
CA CYS A 115 -1.88 7.26 7.14
C CYS A 115 -1.95 8.04 5.82
N ILE A 116 -3.00 7.82 5.04
CA ILE A 116 -3.26 8.56 3.78
C ILE A 116 -3.97 9.90 3.98
N ARG A 117 -4.21 10.29 5.23
CA ARG A 117 -4.84 11.57 5.62
C ARG A 117 -6.16 11.87 4.89
N CYS A 118 -6.97 10.83 4.65
CA CYS A 118 -8.25 10.94 3.95
C CYS A 118 -9.36 11.67 4.73
N GLY A 119 -9.17 11.95 6.03
CA GLY A 119 -10.13 12.69 6.86
C GLY A 119 -11.34 11.89 7.36
N LYS A 120 -11.53 10.63 6.99
CA LYS A 120 -12.67 9.81 7.44
C LYS A 120 -12.78 9.70 8.95
N CYS A 121 -11.66 9.59 9.66
CA CYS A 121 -11.62 9.56 11.13
C CYS A 121 -12.04 10.89 11.75
N VAL A 122 -11.75 12.01 11.08
CA VAL A 122 -12.17 13.35 11.52
C VAL A 122 -13.68 13.49 11.43
N SER A 123 -14.29 13.08 10.31
CA SER A 123 -15.75 13.14 10.10
C SER A 123 -16.52 12.16 11.01
N ALA A 124 -15.92 11.01 11.33
CA ALA A 124 -16.53 10.02 12.20
C ALA A 124 -16.43 10.35 13.70
N CYS A 125 -15.63 11.35 14.07
CA CYS A 125 -15.43 11.70 15.48
C CYS A 125 -16.58 12.54 16.06
N PRO A 126 -17.39 12.03 17.00
CA PRO A 126 -18.54 12.75 17.56
C PRO A 126 -18.14 13.97 18.38
N LYS A 127 -16.94 13.95 18.97
CA LYS A 127 -16.41 15.06 19.80
C LYS A 127 -15.49 16.01 19.04
N LYS A 128 -15.31 15.81 17.71
CA LYS A 128 -14.40 16.62 16.88
C LYS A 128 -13.01 16.79 17.52
N ALA A 129 -12.52 15.71 18.14
CA ALA A 129 -11.21 15.68 18.78
C ALA A 129 -10.06 15.58 17.79
N LEU A 130 -10.34 15.19 16.54
CA LEU A 130 -9.39 15.04 15.46
C LEU A 130 -9.51 16.22 14.50
N LYS A 131 -8.36 16.78 14.11
CA LYS A 131 -8.27 17.82 13.08
C LYS A 131 -7.16 17.50 12.11
N LEU A 132 -7.36 17.84 10.83
CA LEU A 132 -6.32 17.86 9.83
C LEU A 132 -5.92 19.32 9.62
N GLY A 133 -4.63 19.61 9.71
CA GLY A 133 -4.13 20.96 9.56
C GLY A 133 -2.65 21.00 9.15
N MET A 134 -2.23 22.17 8.72
CA MET A 134 -0.80 22.52 8.55
C MET A 134 -0.26 23.00 9.90
N ARG A 135 0.99 22.59 10.18
CA ARG A 135 1.74 23.05 11.34
C ARG A 135 2.56 24.27 10.97
#